data_fa69fdc6d4d18acfff1887c5c97428ad
#
_entry.id   fa69fdc6d4d18acfff1887c5c97428ad
#
_cell.length_a   1.000
_cell.length_b   1.000
_cell.length_c   1.000
_cell.angle_alpha   90.00
_cell.angle_beta   90.00
_cell.angle_gamma   90.00
#
_symmetry.space_group_name_H-M   'P 1'
#
loop_
_entity.id
_entity.type
_entity.pdbx_description
1 polymer ?
#
loop_
_entity_poly.entity_id
_entity_poly.type
_entity_poly.pdbx_seq_one_letter_code
_entity_poly.pdbx_strand_id
1 'polypeptide(L)'
;MKLIKTEDAVGHVLCHDMTQIIKGVTKDARFRKGHIVTEEDIPVLLSMGKENLYVWEKNENMLHEDEAAEILREICQGEHMHASQPKEGKIELTSDIDGILTINVEKLLAVNSLGEMMIATRHSYTPVKKREKLAATRIIPLIIEKEKMEAAKRCAGKEPLINVLPYKLKTAALITTGGEVAKGLIRDTFSDVVIEKLKAYGIETVEHCYPGDDEALITEKIAEYKAKGVDMILCTGGMSVDPDDRTPGAIKRSGAQIVTYGAPVLPGAMFLLGYFEDGTPVMGLPGCVMYAKSTIFDIMLPRIAAGIPVKAEDFYVLGHGGLCLGCAECRFPDCSFGKV
;
A
#
# COMPACT_ATOMS: atom_id res chain seq x y z
N MET A 1 37.42 -8.87 -3.67
CA MET A 1 37.61 -9.00 -2.21
C MET A 1 38.36 -10.26 -1.90
N LYS A 2 39.22 -10.20 -0.88
CA LYS A 2 40.00 -11.36 -0.41
C LYS A 2 39.68 -11.59 1.06
N LEU A 3 39.45 -12.82 1.43
CA LEU A 3 39.37 -13.23 2.83
C LEU A 3 40.82 -13.42 3.34
N ILE A 4 41.18 -12.73 4.40
CA ILE A 4 42.46 -12.85 5.06
C ILE A 4 42.28 -13.05 6.54
N LYS A 5 43.30 -13.60 7.24
CA LYS A 5 43.32 -13.62 8.69
C LYS A 5 43.46 -12.20 9.23
N THR A 6 42.81 -11.92 10.37
CA THR A 6 42.88 -10.60 10.99
C THR A 6 44.30 -10.18 11.31
N GLU A 7 45.18 -11.13 11.71
CA GLU A 7 46.59 -10.91 11.98
C GLU A 7 47.36 -10.42 10.77
N ASP A 8 46.93 -10.80 9.55
CA ASP A 8 47.55 -10.41 8.28
C ASP A 8 46.95 -9.15 7.66
N ALA A 9 45.99 -8.50 8.35
CA ALA A 9 45.16 -7.44 7.78
C ALA A 9 45.79 -6.05 7.85
N VAL A 10 46.91 -5.86 8.52
CA VAL A 10 47.55 -4.55 8.65
C VAL A 10 47.84 -3.92 7.27
N GLY A 11 47.44 -2.66 7.11
CA GLY A 11 47.55 -1.90 5.85
C GLY A 11 46.43 -2.18 4.83
N HIS A 12 45.54 -3.14 5.07
CA HIS A 12 44.42 -3.42 4.21
C HIS A 12 43.21 -2.58 4.58
N VAL A 13 42.32 -2.36 3.61
CA VAL A 13 41.08 -1.55 3.76
C VAL A 13 39.89 -2.46 4.06
N LEU A 14 39.14 -2.16 5.13
CA LEU A 14 37.93 -2.88 5.47
C LEU A 14 36.81 -2.64 4.43
N CYS A 15 36.18 -3.73 4.02
CA CYS A 15 35.13 -3.71 3.02
C CYS A 15 33.74 -3.30 3.58
N HIS A 16 33.53 -3.42 4.88
CA HIS A 16 32.25 -3.16 5.56
C HIS A 16 32.46 -2.68 6.99
N ASP A 17 31.40 -2.17 7.60
CA ASP A 17 31.39 -1.74 9.00
C ASP A 17 31.58 -2.96 9.92
N MET A 18 32.46 -2.84 10.91
CA MET A 18 32.65 -3.84 11.96
C MET A 18 31.91 -3.41 13.22
N THR A 19 30.73 -3.96 13.44
CA THR A 19 29.88 -3.65 14.58
C THR A 19 30.38 -4.35 15.83
N GLN A 20 30.55 -3.60 16.91
CA GLN A 20 30.78 -4.12 18.25
C GLN A 20 29.48 -4.15 19.03
N ILE A 21 29.15 -5.29 19.61
CA ILE A 21 27.96 -5.47 20.45
C ILE A 21 28.41 -5.83 21.86
N ILE A 22 28.18 -4.91 22.80
CA ILE A 22 28.36 -5.15 24.25
C ILE A 22 27.02 -4.84 24.91
N LYS A 23 26.38 -5.88 25.48
CA LYS A 23 25.05 -5.75 26.09
C LYS A 23 25.03 -4.65 27.16
N GLY A 24 24.14 -3.66 26.94
CA GLY A 24 23.98 -2.53 27.86
C GLY A 24 25.01 -1.40 27.69
N VAL A 25 25.98 -1.52 26.79
CA VAL A 25 27.04 -0.53 26.58
C VAL A 25 27.03 0.02 25.15
N THR A 26 27.18 -0.83 24.14
CA THR A 26 27.25 -0.38 22.73
C THR A 26 26.69 -1.41 21.76
N LYS A 27 26.07 -0.90 20.68
CA LYS A 27 25.73 -1.64 19.47
C LYS A 27 25.95 -0.70 18.29
N ASP A 28 27.21 -0.43 17.97
CA ASP A 28 27.58 0.47 16.87
C ASP A 28 28.83 -0.02 16.13
N ALA A 29 29.08 0.56 14.95
CA ALA A 29 30.28 0.30 14.18
C ALA A 29 31.52 0.78 14.93
N ARG A 30 32.37 -0.14 15.36
CA ARG A 30 33.69 0.15 15.97
C ARG A 30 34.70 0.58 14.90
N PHE A 31 34.65 -0.09 13.75
CA PHE A 31 35.42 0.27 12.57
C PHE A 31 34.45 0.44 11.41
N ARG A 32 34.64 1.47 10.64
CA ARG A 32 33.78 1.75 9.48
C ARG A 32 34.41 1.22 8.18
N LYS A 33 33.59 0.93 7.21
CA LYS A 33 34.01 0.68 5.83
C LYS A 33 35.01 1.74 5.38
N GLY A 34 36.06 1.30 4.71
CA GLY A 34 37.15 2.19 4.27
C GLY A 34 38.24 2.44 5.33
N HIS A 35 38.08 1.93 6.56
CA HIS A 35 39.12 2.00 7.56
C HIS A 35 40.36 1.17 7.13
N ILE A 36 41.54 1.76 7.23
CA ILE A 36 42.81 1.06 7.00
C ILE A 36 43.20 0.42 8.33
N VAL A 37 43.33 -0.90 8.33
CA VAL A 37 43.63 -1.66 9.55
C VAL A 37 45.05 -1.36 9.98
N THR A 38 45.24 -1.01 11.26
CA THR A 38 46.53 -0.76 11.91
C THR A 38 46.88 -1.93 12.82
N GLU A 39 48.15 -1.97 13.29
CA GLU A 39 48.59 -2.96 14.28
C GLU A 39 47.80 -2.91 15.58
N GLU A 40 47.39 -1.70 16.00
CA GLU A 40 46.58 -1.45 17.21
C GLU A 40 45.15 -1.98 17.08
N ASP A 41 44.64 -2.12 15.87
CA ASP A 41 43.28 -2.59 15.61
C ASP A 41 43.17 -4.13 15.72
N ILE A 42 44.24 -4.87 15.50
CA ILE A 42 44.28 -6.33 15.52
C ILE A 42 43.73 -6.91 16.83
N PRO A 43 44.23 -6.51 18.02
CA PRO A 43 43.68 -7.02 19.29
C PRO A 43 42.22 -6.70 19.48
N VAL A 44 41.77 -5.51 19.02
CA VAL A 44 40.39 -5.08 19.13
C VAL A 44 39.47 -5.94 18.24
N LEU A 45 39.87 -6.16 16.98
CA LEU A 45 39.15 -6.99 16.03
C LEU A 45 39.02 -8.44 16.51
N LEU A 46 40.09 -9.01 17.02
CA LEU A 46 40.09 -10.36 17.62
C LEU A 46 39.19 -10.44 18.84
N SER A 47 39.20 -9.40 19.71
CA SER A 47 38.29 -9.32 20.90
C SER A 47 36.83 -9.24 20.52
N MET A 48 36.51 -8.79 19.31
CA MET A 48 35.17 -8.77 18.73
C MET A 48 34.79 -10.10 18.04
N GLY A 49 35.65 -11.12 18.14
CA GLY A 49 35.48 -12.42 17.48
C GLY A 49 35.71 -12.40 15.96
N LYS A 50 36.48 -11.44 15.47
CA LYS A 50 36.79 -11.30 14.05
C LYS A 50 38.16 -11.95 13.75
N GLU A 51 38.16 -13.25 13.57
CA GLU A 51 39.40 -14.01 13.21
C GLU A 51 39.80 -13.84 11.75
N ASN A 52 38.83 -13.54 10.89
CA ASN A 52 39.05 -13.32 9.45
C ASN A 52 38.33 -12.04 9.02
N LEU A 53 38.92 -11.32 8.05
CA LEU A 53 38.39 -10.08 7.50
C LEU A 53 38.28 -10.17 5.98
N TYR A 54 37.29 -9.54 5.43
CA TYR A 54 37.20 -9.24 4.02
C TYR A 54 37.93 -7.91 3.74
N VAL A 55 38.95 -7.96 2.92
CA VAL A 55 39.70 -6.80 2.49
C VAL A 55 39.47 -6.51 1.01
N TRP A 56 39.59 -5.23 0.66
CA TRP A 56 39.26 -4.76 -0.68
C TRP A 56 40.24 -5.29 -1.74
N GLU A 57 39.72 -6.01 -2.73
CA GLU A 57 40.34 -6.23 -4.02
C GLU A 57 39.35 -5.80 -5.10
N LYS A 58 39.75 -4.85 -5.95
CA LYS A 58 38.87 -4.34 -7.01
C LYS A 58 38.63 -5.45 -8.04
N ASN A 59 37.34 -5.81 -8.23
CA ASN A 59 36.88 -6.65 -9.31
C ASN A 59 35.82 -5.87 -10.11
N GLU A 60 36.10 -5.57 -11.37
CA GLU A 60 35.23 -4.72 -12.21
C GLU A 60 33.85 -5.34 -12.50
N ASN A 61 33.71 -6.68 -12.36
CA ASN A 61 32.48 -7.41 -12.57
C ASN A 61 31.62 -7.55 -11.30
N MET A 62 32.06 -7.01 -10.16
CA MET A 62 31.38 -7.09 -8.88
C MET A 62 31.05 -5.70 -8.38
N LEU A 63 29.91 -5.59 -7.72
CA LEU A 63 29.47 -4.39 -7.00
C LEU A 63 29.51 -4.65 -5.49
N HIS A 64 29.87 -3.63 -4.73
CA HIS A 64 29.71 -3.65 -3.29
C HIS A 64 28.21 -3.59 -2.92
N GLU A 65 27.84 -4.15 -1.77
CA GLU A 65 26.44 -4.18 -1.30
C GLU A 65 25.75 -2.82 -1.33
N ASP A 66 26.44 -1.73 -0.97
CA ASP A 66 25.86 -0.39 -0.97
C ASP A 66 25.66 0.16 -2.40
N GLU A 67 26.59 -0.13 -3.34
CA GLU A 67 26.43 0.25 -4.74
C GLU A 67 25.25 -0.50 -5.38
N ALA A 68 25.13 -1.78 -5.08
CA ALA A 68 24.03 -2.60 -5.56
C ALA A 68 22.68 -2.23 -4.88
N ALA A 69 22.71 -1.79 -3.62
CA ALA A 69 21.52 -1.28 -2.93
C ALA A 69 20.93 -0.03 -3.61
N GLU A 70 21.80 0.86 -4.13
CA GLU A 70 21.34 2.02 -4.92
C GLU A 70 20.64 1.59 -6.21
N ILE A 71 21.09 0.51 -6.85
CA ILE A 71 20.38 -0.05 -8.02
C ILE A 71 19.00 -0.57 -7.62
N LEU A 72 18.86 -1.26 -6.48
CA LEU A 72 17.55 -1.67 -5.99
C LEU A 72 16.65 -0.48 -5.63
N ARG A 73 17.23 0.59 -5.07
CA ARG A 73 16.51 1.84 -4.82
C ARG A 73 15.96 2.42 -6.12
N GLU A 74 16.77 2.53 -7.16
CA GLU A 74 16.34 3.03 -8.49
C GLU A 74 15.21 2.20 -9.09
N ILE A 75 15.27 0.88 -8.96
CA ILE A 75 14.21 -0.04 -9.40
C ILE A 75 12.91 0.18 -8.63
N CYS A 76 12.99 0.44 -7.32
CA CYS A 76 11.84 0.48 -6.43
C CYS A 76 11.20 1.86 -6.34
N GLN A 77 12.01 2.92 -6.27
CA GLN A 77 11.56 4.24 -5.85
C GLN A 77 10.81 4.98 -6.94
N GLY A 78 9.51 5.15 -6.75
CA GLY A 78 8.65 5.98 -7.58
C GLY A 78 8.37 7.35 -6.96
N GLU A 79 7.21 7.91 -7.30
CA GLU A 79 6.79 9.23 -6.85
C GLU A 79 6.37 9.26 -5.38
N HIS A 80 6.50 10.43 -4.77
CA HIS A 80 6.05 10.77 -3.41
C HIS A 80 6.66 9.91 -2.30
N MET A 81 7.92 9.54 -2.47
CA MET A 81 8.68 8.81 -1.45
C MET A 81 10.16 9.20 -1.47
N HIS A 82 10.83 9.00 -0.36
CA HIS A 82 12.27 9.14 -0.24
C HIS A 82 12.91 7.88 0.32
N ALA A 83 14.19 7.73 0.03
CA ALA A 83 15.03 6.63 0.49
C ALA A 83 15.93 7.06 1.65
N SER A 84 16.23 6.13 2.56
CA SER A 84 17.32 6.30 3.51
C SER A 84 18.67 6.20 2.79
N GLN A 85 19.74 6.65 3.44
CA GLN A 85 21.09 6.34 2.99
C GLN A 85 21.33 4.82 3.08
N PRO A 86 22.11 4.24 2.16
CA PRO A 86 22.48 2.83 2.23
C PRO A 86 23.31 2.56 3.50
N LYS A 87 22.98 1.46 4.16
CA LYS A 87 23.72 0.97 5.31
C LYS A 87 23.72 -0.55 5.31
N GLU A 88 24.90 -1.16 5.22
CA GLU A 88 25.06 -2.62 5.15
C GLU A 88 24.18 -3.23 4.04
N GLY A 89 24.19 -2.65 2.85
CA GLY A 89 23.40 -3.08 1.70
C GLY A 89 21.90 -2.86 1.81
N LYS A 90 21.42 -2.17 2.86
CA LYS A 90 19.99 -1.92 3.13
C LYS A 90 19.61 -0.48 2.85
N ILE A 91 18.45 -0.29 2.19
CA ILE A 91 17.77 1.00 2.01
C ILE A 91 16.30 0.84 2.39
N GLU A 92 15.74 1.82 3.10
CA GLU A 92 14.32 1.91 3.44
C GLU A 92 13.64 3.02 2.64
N LEU A 93 12.43 2.75 2.14
CA LEU A 93 11.57 3.70 1.44
C LEU A 93 10.46 4.18 2.36
N THR A 94 10.24 5.49 2.41
CA THR A 94 9.29 6.17 3.30
C THR A 94 8.40 7.11 2.49
N SER A 95 7.11 7.19 2.82
CA SER A 95 6.15 8.07 2.14
C SER A 95 6.36 9.55 2.47
N ASP A 96 6.24 10.42 1.47
CA ASP A 96 6.28 11.87 1.60
C ASP A 96 4.90 12.50 1.77
N ILE A 97 3.84 11.75 1.45
CA ILE A 97 2.44 12.20 1.49
C ILE A 97 1.51 11.18 2.13
N ASP A 98 0.32 11.62 2.48
CA ASP A 98 -0.82 10.73 2.68
C ASP A 98 -1.33 10.27 1.31
N GLY A 99 -1.51 8.97 1.11
CA GLY A 99 -1.91 8.44 -0.19
C GLY A 99 -2.15 6.93 -0.17
N ILE A 100 -2.18 6.34 -1.35
CA ILE A 100 -2.31 4.89 -1.52
C ILE A 100 -1.03 4.30 -2.12
N LEU A 101 -0.53 3.25 -1.48
CA LEU A 101 0.63 2.52 -1.96
C LEU A 101 0.24 1.61 -3.13
N THR A 102 0.97 1.69 -4.24
CA THR A 102 0.83 0.78 -5.38
C THR A 102 2.14 0.06 -5.65
N ILE A 103 2.06 -1.24 -5.95
CA ILE A 103 3.21 -2.10 -6.18
C ILE A 103 2.93 -2.97 -7.41
N ASN A 104 3.89 -3.05 -8.30
CA ASN A 104 3.87 -4.05 -9.36
C ASN A 104 4.36 -5.40 -8.79
N VAL A 105 3.40 -6.19 -8.29
CA VAL A 105 3.68 -7.45 -7.57
C VAL A 105 4.34 -8.49 -8.48
N GLU A 106 3.96 -8.55 -9.76
CA GLU A 106 4.55 -9.48 -10.73
C GLU A 106 6.05 -9.20 -10.95
N LYS A 107 6.39 -7.94 -11.19
CA LYS A 107 7.80 -7.54 -11.35
C LYS A 107 8.59 -7.66 -10.04
N LEU A 108 7.97 -7.36 -8.90
CA LEU A 108 8.57 -7.56 -7.58
C LEU A 108 8.96 -9.03 -7.38
N LEU A 109 8.07 -9.96 -7.72
CA LEU A 109 8.35 -11.39 -7.66
C LEU A 109 9.50 -11.77 -8.60
N ALA A 110 9.51 -11.25 -9.83
CA ALA A 110 10.56 -11.53 -10.82
C ALA A 110 11.95 -11.07 -10.32
N VAL A 111 12.05 -9.88 -9.73
CA VAL A 111 13.31 -9.38 -9.16
C VAL A 111 13.76 -10.23 -7.96
N ASN A 112 12.86 -10.48 -7.01
CA ASN A 112 13.18 -11.29 -5.83
C ASN A 112 13.58 -12.74 -6.17
N SER A 113 13.07 -13.28 -7.29
CA SER A 113 13.38 -14.63 -7.75
C SER A 113 14.85 -14.81 -8.24
N LEU A 114 15.57 -13.70 -8.50
CA LEU A 114 16.96 -13.76 -8.88
C LEU A 114 17.90 -14.19 -7.73
N GLY A 115 17.42 -14.04 -6.47
CA GLY A 115 18.20 -14.38 -5.27
C GLY A 115 19.34 -13.40 -4.98
N GLU A 116 19.94 -13.54 -3.80
CA GLU A 116 21.03 -12.68 -3.27
C GLU A 116 20.64 -11.21 -3.08
N MET A 117 19.43 -10.83 -3.39
CA MET A 117 18.81 -9.53 -3.14
C MET A 117 17.38 -9.73 -2.63
N MET A 118 16.84 -8.76 -1.91
CA MET A 118 15.47 -8.80 -1.47
C MET A 118 14.84 -7.41 -1.48
N ILE A 119 13.57 -7.38 -1.83
CA ILE A 119 12.67 -6.24 -1.71
C ILE A 119 11.47 -6.71 -0.90
N ALA A 120 11.29 -6.18 0.30
CA ALA A 120 10.12 -6.43 1.15
C ALA A 120 9.25 -5.19 1.22
N THR A 121 7.94 -5.34 1.02
CA THR A 121 6.99 -4.23 0.93
C THR A 121 5.79 -4.43 1.85
N ARG A 122 5.04 -3.37 2.13
CA ARG A 122 3.65 -3.50 2.56
C ARG A 122 2.80 -4.04 1.39
N HIS A 123 1.56 -4.43 1.65
CA HIS A 123 0.64 -4.83 0.58
C HIS A 123 0.27 -3.66 -0.35
N SER A 124 0.12 -3.95 -1.65
CA SER A 124 -0.43 -3.01 -2.62
C SER A 124 -1.83 -2.56 -2.20
N TYR A 125 -2.20 -1.35 -2.60
CA TYR A 125 -3.46 -0.69 -2.26
C TYR A 125 -3.69 -0.44 -0.76
N THR A 126 -2.62 -0.46 0.05
CA THR A 126 -2.70 -0.05 1.46
C THR A 126 -2.67 1.48 1.56
N PRO A 127 -3.65 2.11 2.26
CA PRO A 127 -3.55 3.52 2.63
C PRO A 127 -2.31 3.75 3.49
N VAL A 128 -1.56 4.80 3.17
CA VAL A 128 -0.35 5.18 3.89
C VAL A 128 -0.38 6.64 4.29
N LYS A 129 0.25 6.95 5.41
CA LYS A 129 0.44 8.31 5.91
C LYS A 129 1.85 8.81 5.59
N LYS A 130 2.00 10.12 5.54
CA LYS A 130 3.32 10.77 5.45
C LYS A 130 4.24 10.25 6.56
N ARG A 131 5.48 9.91 6.20
CA ARG A 131 6.52 9.32 7.05
C ARG A 131 6.32 7.84 7.41
N GLU A 132 5.33 7.17 6.87
CA GLU A 132 5.21 5.73 7.04
C GLU A 132 6.18 4.98 6.13
N LYS A 133 6.74 3.90 6.68
CA LYS A 133 7.61 2.98 5.95
C LYS A 133 6.79 2.19 4.94
N LEU A 134 7.28 2.15 3.69
CA LEU A 134 6.64 1.49 2.55
C LEU A 134 7.27 0.14 2.22
N ALA A 135 8.60 0.16 2.15
CA ALA A 135 9.40 -0.98 1.75
C ALA A 135 10.82 -0.89 2.33
N ALA A 136 11.53 -2.00 2.29
CA ALA A 136 12.96 -2.06 2.51
C ALA A 136 13.60 -2.99 1.50
N THR A 137 14.77 -2.61 1.00
CA THR A 137 15.60 -3.43 0.12
C THR A 137 16.88 -3.84 0.84
N ARG A 138 17.46 -4.98 0.46
CA ARG A 138 18.76 -5.39 0.95
C ARG A 138 19.49 -6.27 -0.08
N ILE A 139 20.78 -6.07 -0.18
CA ILE A 139 21.71 -6.99 -0.81
C ILE A 139 22.21 -7.97 0.26
N ILE A 140 22.14 -9.27 -0.03
CA ILE A 140 22.44 -10.31 0.96
C ILE A 140 23.95 -10.53 1.10
N PRO A 141 24.72 -10.71 0.00
CA PRO A 141 26.18 -10.82 0.10
C PRO A 141 26.83 -9.44 0.16
N LEU A 142 28.04 -9.38 0.71
CA LEU A 142 28.82 -8.14 0.76
C LEU A 142 29.22 -7.62 -0.63
N ILE A 143 29.36 -8.53 -1.60
CA ILE A 143 29.52 -8.21 -3.02
C ILE A 143 28.60 -9.08 -3.86
N ILE A 144 28.10 -8.53 -4.95
CA ILE A 144 27.19 -9.19 -5.89
C ILE A 144 27.66 -8.98 -7.32
N GLU A 145 27.38 -9.93 -8.22
CA GLU A 145 27.71 -9.81 -9.63
C GLU A 145 26.95 -8.65 -10.28
N LYS A 146 27.68 -7.81 -11.04
CA LYS A 146 27.09 -6.69 -11.78
C LYS A 146 26.03 -7.16 -12.77
N GLU A 147 26.26 -8.27 -13.45
CA GLU A 147 25.31 -8.86 -14.40
C GLU A 147 23.97 -9.25 -13.72
N LYS A 148 24.02 -9.71 -12.46
CA LYS A 148 22.80 -10.02 -11.70
C LYS A 148 21.98 -8.77 -11.41
N MET A 149 22.64 -7.64 -11.09
CA MET A 149 21.96 -6.35 -10.91
C MET A 149 21.38 -5.79 -12.21
N GLU A 150 22.08 -6.00 -13.34
CA GLU A 150 21.54 -5.67 -14.67
C GLU A 150 20.34 -6.58 -15.02
N ALA A 151 20.36 -7.85 -14.64
CA ALA A 151 19.20 -8.73 -14.78
C ALA A 151 17.99 -8.22 -13.94
N ALA A 152 18.23 -7.74 -12.72
CA ALA A 152 17.19 -7.11 -11.88
C ALA A 152 16.57 -5.88 -12.56
N LYS A 153 17.37 -4.99 -13.15
CA LYS A 153 16.88 -3.86 -13.94
C LYS A 153 16.02 -4.31 -15.13
N ARG A 154 16.46 -5.36 -15.85
CA ARG A 154 15.68 -5.91 -16.98
C ARG A 154 14.33 -6.46 -16.53
N CYS A 155 14.26 -7.19 -15.41
CA CYS A 155 13.02 -7.72 -14.84
C CYS A 155 12.07 -6.59 -14.39
N ALA A 156 12.60 -5.55 -13.76
CA ALA A 156 11.81 -4.40 -13.32
C ALA A 156 11.29 -3.54 -14.49
N GLY A 157 12.08 -3.44 -15.57
CA GLY A 157 11.77 -2.58 -16.71
C GLY A 157 12.01 -1.10 -16.41
N LYS A 158 11.27 -0.21 -17.09
CA LYS A 158 11.50 1.24 -17.01
C LYS A 158 10.74 1.95 -15.88
N GLU A 159 9.57 1.40 -15.54
CA GLU A 159 8.70 2.01 -14.51
C GLU A 159 9.09 1.51 -13.12
N PRO A 160 9.06 2.39 -12.10
CA PRO A 160 9.37 2.00 -10.73
C PRO A 160 8.37 0.96 -10.21
N LEU A 161 8.85 0.05 -9.37
CA LEU A 161 8.01 -1.02 -8.81
C LEU A 161 6.98 -0.50 -7.79
N ILE A 162 7.30 0.60 -7.11
CA ILE A 162 6.55 1.10 -5.95
C ILE A 162 6.23 2.57 -6.19
N ASN A 163 4.96 2.96 -6.00
CA ASN A 163 4.52 4.36 -6.04
C ASN A 163 3.57 4.66 -4.88
N VAL A 164 3.51 5.91 -4.46
CA VAL A 164 2.45 6.45 -3.62
C VAL A 164 1.63 7.44 -4.43
N LEU A 165 0.35 7.13 -4.63
CA LEU A 165 -0.55 7.99 -5.39
C LEU A 165 -1.37 8.85 -4.42
N PRO A 166 -1.50 10.16 -4.66
CA PRO A 166 -2.35 11.03 -3.86
C PRO A 166 -3.84 10.74 -4.10
N TYR A 167 -4.68 11.05 -3.13
CA TYR A 167 -6.13 11.02 -3.31
C TYR A 167 -6.58 12.17 -4.20
N LYS A 168 -7.24 11.84 -5.31
CA LYS A 168 -7.65 12.78 -6.35
C LYS A 168 -9.07 13.29 -6.15
N LEU A 169 -10.01 12.40 -5.77
CA LEU A 169 -11.40 12.76 -5.59
C LEU A 169 -11.57 13.60 -4.32
N LYS A 170 -12.36 14.66 -4.39
CA LYS A 170 -12.50 15.66 -3.34
C LYS A 170 -13.93 15.87 -2.87
N THR A 171 -14.91 15.54 -3.71
CA THR A 171 -16.32 15.78 -3.44
C THR A 171 -17.16 14.50 -3.58
N ALA A 172 -18.12 14.34 -2.69
CA ALA A 172 -19.08 13.24 -2.72
C ALA A 172 -20.53 13.75 -2.57
N ALA A 173 -21.44 13.08 -3.25
CA ALA A 173 -22.87 13.19 -2.96
C ALA A 173 -23.35 11.93 -2.26
N LEU A 174 -24.23 12.08 -1.26
CA LEU A 174 -24.81 11.00 -0.49
C LEU A 174 -26.34 10.95 -0.68
N ILE A 175 -26.86 9.79 -1.02
CA ILE A 175 -28.27 9.50 -1.19
C ILE A 175 -28.65 8.44 -0.16
N THR A 176 -29.36 8.82 0.87
CA THR A 176 -29.82 7.91 1.93
C THR A 176 -31.25 7.48 1.66
N THR A 177 -31.42 6.20 1.31
CA THR A 177 -32.72 5.59 1.08
C THR A 177 -33.29 4.99 2.36
N GLY A 178 -34.54 4.59 2.34
CA GLY A 178 -35.28 4.08 3.48
C GLY A 178 -36.50 4.97 3.84
N GLY A 179 -37.68 4.40 3.72
CA GLY A 179 -38.90 5.14 3.98
C GLY A 179 -39.04 5.67 5.42
N GLU A 180 -38.42 4.97 6.39
CA GLU A 180 -38.42 5.36 7.80
C GLU A 180 -37.57 6.60 8.04
N VAL A 181 -36.40 6.67 7.38
CA VAL A 181 -35.50 7.83 7.49
C VAL A 181 -36.13 9.03 6.77
N ALA A 182 -36.62 8.84 5.54
CA ALA A 182 -37.24 9.90 4.76
C ALA A 182 -38.46 10.53 5.44
N LYS A 183 -39.24 9.72 6.20
CA LYS A 183 -40.41 10.19 7.00
C LYS A 183 -40.01 10.72 8.38
N GLY A 184 -38.72 10.71 8.73
CA GLY A 184 -38.23 11.16 10.04
C GLY A 184 -38.65 10.26 11.21
N LEU A 185 -39.01 9.00 10.95
CA LEU A 185 -39.41 8.04 12.00
C LEU A 185 -38.17 7.52 12.76
N ILE A 186 -37.03 7.43 12.10
CA ILE A 186 -35.74 7.09 12.70
C ILE A 186 -34.68 8.11 12.27
N ARG A 187 -33.68 8.31 13.11
CA ARG A 187 -32.54 9.15 12.79
C ARG A 187 -31.59 8.39 11.83
N ASP A 188 -31.12 9.09 10.82
CA ASP A 188 -30.02 8.58 9.98
C ASP A 188 -28.72 8.54 10.80
N THR A 189 -28.21 7.35 11.05
CA THR A 189 -26.91 7.09 11.69
C THR A 189 -25.90 6.49 10.73
N PHE A 190 -26.35 6.14 9.52
CA PHE A 190 -25.49 5.58 8.48
C PHE A 190 -24.61 6.65 7.84
N SER A 191 -25.23 7.79 7.50
CA SER A 191 -24.53 8.88 6.82
C SER A 191 -23.37 9.45 7.64
N ASP A 192 -23.54 9.58 8.96
CA ASP A 192 -22.47 10.06 9.84
C ASP A 192 -21.21 9.21 9.71
N VAL A 193 -21.34 7.87 9.68
CA VAL A 193 -20.22 6.92 9.52
C VAL A 193 -19.58 7.04 8.14
N VAL A 194 -20.37 7.14 7.08
CA VAL A 194 -19.85 7.28 5.70
C VAL A 194 -19.11 8.60 5.54
N ILE A 195 -19.66 9.70 6.05
CA ILE A 195 -19.04 11.03 5.99
C ILE A 195 -17.69 11.03 6.72
N GLU A 196 -17.60 10.39 7.89
CA GLU A 196 -16.33 10.26 8.62
C GLU A 196 -15.29 9.47 7.82
N LYS A 197 -15.69 8.36 7.19
CA LYS A 197 -14.80 7.56 6.32
C LYS A 197 -14.32 8.35 5.11
N LEU A 198 -15.17 9.15 4.46
CA LEU A 198 -14.83 10.01 3.34
C LEU A 198 -13.81 11.10 3.74
N LYS A 199 -14.04 11.75 4.88
CA LYS A 199 -13.14 12.78 5.44
C LYS A 199 -11.73 12.25 5.69
N ALA A 200 -11.56 10.98 6.06
CA ALA A 200 -10.26 10.36 6.26
C ALA A 200 -9.38 10.39 4.99
N TYR A 201 -10.00 10.51 3.81
CA TYR A 201 -9.34 10.62 2.50
C TYR A 201 -9.42 12.03 1.89
N GLY A 202 -9.85 13.02 2.68
CA GLY A 202 -9.98 14.41 2.23
C GLY A 202 -11.12 14.64 1.26
N ILE A 203 -12.19 13.82 1.33
CA ILE A 203 -13.40 13.92 0.50
C ILE A 203 -14.49 14.61 1.32
N GLU A 204 -15.04 15.69 0.80
CA GLU A 204 -16.14 16.44 1.40
C GLU A 204 -17.48 15.97 0.83
N THR A 205 -18.47 15.74 1.70
CA THR A 205 -19.85 15.50 1.28
C THR A 205 -20.52 16.84 1.02
N VAL A 206 -20.68 17.18 -0.26
CA VAL A 206 -21.22 18.48 -0.70
C VAL A 206 -22.73 18.46 -0.96
N GLU A 207 -23.29 17.27 -1.17
CA GLU A 207 -24.72 17.05 -1.41
C GLU A 207 -25.21 15.87 -0.59
N HIS A 208 -26.43 15.99 -0.03
CA HIS A 208 -27.07 14.89 0.69
C HIS A 208 -28.59 15.00 0.57
N CYS A 209 -29.28 13.90 0.26
CA CYS A 209 -30.75 13.86 0.20
C CYS A 209 -31.33 12.54 0.71
N TYR A 210 -32.63 12.56 0.96
CA TYR A 210 -33.45 11.45 1.52
C TYR A 210 -34.68 11.18 0.62
N PRO A 211 -34.50 10.52 -0.54
CA PRO A 211 -35.60 10.29 -1.49
C PRO A 211 -36.60 9.19 -1.04
N GLY A 212 -36.33 8.49 0.08
CA GLY A 212 -37.05 7.28 0.46
C GLY A 212 -36.73 6.11 -0.47
N ASP A 213 -37.71 5.22 -0.71
CA ASP A 213 -37.53 4.01 -1.52
C ASP A 213 -38.14 4.13 -2.93
N ASP A 214 -38.36 5.35 -3.40
CA ASP A 214 -38.80 5.61 -4.78
C ASP A 214 -37.62 5.51 -5.77
N GLU A 215 -37.65 4.45 -6.56
CA GLU A 215 -36.58 4.15 -7.52
C GLU A 215 -36.39 5.26 -8.59
N ALA A 216 -37.51 5.89 -9.05
CA ALA A 216 -37.44 6.96 -10.03
C ALA A 216 -36.77 8.21 -9.43
N LEU A 217 -37.13 8.55 -8.21
CA LEU A 217 -36.58 9.70 -7.49
C LEU A 217 -35.08 9.46 -7.14
N ILE A 218 -34.71 8.24 -6.73
CA ILE A 218 -33.31 7.88 -6.50
C ILE A 218 -32.51 8.05 -7.79
N THR A 219 -33.02 7.54 -8.93
CA THR A 219 -32.39 7.67 -10.26
C THR A 219 -32.22 9.13 -10.65
N GLU A 220 -33.25 9.97 -10.45
CA GLU A 220 -33.22 11.40 -10.71
C GLU A 220 -32.15 12.10 -9.88
N LYS A 221 -32.03 11.80 -8.59
CA LYS A 221 -31.02 12.38 -7.71
C LYS A 221 -29.60 11.97 -8.10
N ILE A 222 -29.38 10.73 -8.52
CA ILE A 222 -28.11 10.29 -9.06
C ILE A 222 -27.73 11.14 -10.31
N ALA A 223 -28.67 11.32 -11.25
CA ALA A 223 -28.45 12.10 -12.45
C ALA A 223 -28.20 13.60 -12.13
N GLU A 224 -28.95 14.18 -11.18
CA GLU A 224 -28.76 15.55 -10.70
C GLU A 224 -27.35 15.76 -10.15
N TYR A 225 -26.91 14.89 -9.24
CA TYR A 225 -25.59 15.02 -8.62
C TYR A 225 -24.45 14.77 -9.62
N LYS A 226 -24.66 13.85 -10.55
CA LYS A 226 -23.76 13.63 -11.68
C LYS A 226 -23.62 14.90 -12.53
N ALA A 227 -24.72 15.57 -12.84
CA ALA A 227 -24.74 16.84 -13.61
C ALA A 227 -24.09 18.02 -12.85
N LYS A 228 -24.13 18.00 -11.51
CA LYS A 228 -23.42 18.96 -10.65
C LYS A 228 -21.90 18.77 -10.64
N GLY A 229 -21.38 17.65 -11.18
CA GLY A 229 -19.96 17.39 -11.27
C GLY A 229 -19.31 16.95 -9.97
N VAL A 230 -20.04 16.26 -9.08
CA VAL A 230 -19.42 15.63 -7.88
C VAL A 230 -18.49 14.51 -8.31
N ASP A 231 -17.40 14.30 -7.59
CA ASP A 231 -16.39 13.30 -7.95
C ASP A 231 -16.86 11.86 -7.70
N MET A 232 -17.82 11.65 -6.76
CA MET A 232 -18.41 10.33 -6.51
C MET A 232 -19.82 10.44 -5.94
N ILE A 233 -20.63 9.39 -6.15
CA ILE A 233 -21.99 9.29 -5.64
C ILE A 233 -22.10 8.01 -4.81
N LEU A 234 -22.64 8.12 -3.58
CA LEU A 234 -22.86 7.00 -2.69
C LEU A 234 -24.35 6.89 -2.36
N CYS A 235 -24.87 5.68 -2.48
CA CYS A 235 -26.24 5.35 -2.07
C CYS A 235 -26.19 4.42 -0.85
N THR A 236 -26.93 4.75 0.19
CA THR A 236 -27.05 3.95 1.42
C THR A 236 -28.48 3.50 1.62
N GLY A 237 -28.72 2.29 2.13
CA GLY A 237 -30.03 1.69 2.28
C GLY A 237 -30.55 1.01 1.00
N GLY A 238 -31.58 0.20 1.11
CA GLY A 238 -32.23 -0.49 -0.01
C GLY A 238 -31.30 -1.34 -0.88
N MET A 239 -30.29 -1.98 -0.28
CA MET A 239 -29.23 -2.73 -0.98
C MET A 239 -29.35 -4.25 -0.84
N SER A 240 -30.35 -4.76 -0.14
CA SER A 240 -30.55 -6.19 0.05
C SER A 240 -31.40 -6.79 -1.09
N VAL A 241 -31.98 -7.94 -0.85
CA VAL A 241 -32.76 -8.72 -1.83
C VAL A 241 -34.27 -8.57 -1.68
N ASP A 242 -34.72 -7.71 -0.76
CA ASP A 242 -36.13 -7.50 -0.55
C ASP A 242 -36.77 -6.77 -1.75
N PRO A 243 -38.06 -7.03 -2.05
CA PRO A 243 -38.75 -6.37 -3.17
C PRO A 243 -38.75 -4.84 -3.10
N ASP A 244 -38.65 -4.30 -1.88
CA ASP A 244 -38.63 -2.85 -1.62
C ASP A 244 -37.22 -2.24 -1.70
N ASP A 245 -36.18 -3.06 -1.83
CA ASP A 245 -34.79 -2.62 -2.02
C ASP A 245 -34.56 -2.14 -3.46
N ARG A 246 -34.77 -0.85 -3.69
CA ARG A 246 -34.77 -0.23 -5.04
C ARG A 246 -33.44 0.37 -5.47
N THR A 247 -32.48 0.52 -4.57
CA THR A 247 -31.21 1.21 -4.83
C THR A 247 -30.39 0.59 -5.96
N PRO A 248 -30.19 -0.77 -6.07
CA PRO A 248 -29.46 -1.34 -7.19
C PRO A 248 -30.13 -1.10 -8.55
N GLY A 249 -31.47 -1.14 -8.60
CA GLY A 249 -32.26 -0.81 -9.78
C GLY A 249 -32.07 0.64 -10.22
N ALA A 250 -32.15 1.57 -9.29
CA ALA A 250 -31.95 2.99 -9.53
C ALA A 250 -30.53 3.29 -10.06
N ILE A 251 -29.49 2.73 -9.45
CA ILE A 251 -28.11 2.90 -9.93
C ILE A 251 -27.98 2.37 -11.36
N LYS A 252 -28.53 1.19 -11.67
CA LYS A 252 -28.49 0.65 -13.02
C LYS A 252 -29.22 1.54 -14.04
N ARG A 253 -30.38 2.08 -13.66
CA ARG A 253 -31.17 2.97 -14.53
C ARG A 253 -30.55 4.34 -14.74
N SER A 254 -29.67 4.79 -13.85
CA SER A 254 -28.96 6.08 -14.00
C SER A 254 -27.98 6.13 -15.17
N GLY A 255 -27.75 4.99 -15.85
CA GLY A 255 -26.82 4.88 -16.97
C GLY A 255 -25.39 4.50 -16.55
N ALA A 256 -25.14 4.23 -15.28
CA ALA A 256 -23.84 3.74 -14.83
C ALA A 256 -23.61 2.30 -15.32
N GLN A 257 -22.42 2.02 -15.79
CA GLN A 257 -21.95 0.66 -16.11
C GLN A 257 -21.58 -0.04 -14.81
N ILE A 258 -22.30 -1.11 -14.48
CA ILE A 258 -22.08 -1.86 -13.25
C ILE A 258 -20.83 -2.73 -13.38
N VAL A 259 -19.88 -2.53 -12.49
CA VAL A 259 -18.67 -3.34 -12.36
C VAL A 259 -18.99 -4.62 -11.56
N THR A 260 -19.67 -4.44 -10.43
CA THR A 260 -20.11 -5.57 -9.59
C THR A 260 -21.36 -5.21 -8.80
N TYR A 261 -22.17 -6.22 -8.56
CA TYR A 261 -23.16 -6.21 -7.49
C TYR A 261 -22.98 -7.51 -6.71
N GLY A 262 -22.44 -7.36 -5.52
CA GLY A 262 -21.91 -8.41 -4.67
C GLY A 262 -20.38 -8.52 -4.73
N ALA A 263 -19.79 -8.88 -3.60
CA ALA A 263 -18.35 -9.10 -3.45
C ALA A 263 -18.11 -10.26 -2.48
N PRO A 264 -17.07 -11.10 -2.72
CA PRO A 264 -16.74 -12.21 -1.83
C PRO A 264 -16.00 -11.72 -0.56
N VAL A 265 -16.59 -10.74 0.14
CA VAL A 265 -16.04 -10.09 1.31
C VAL A 265 -17.08 -10.01 2.41
N LEU A 266 -16.71 -10.40 3.62
CA LEU A 266 -17.54 -10.32 4.81
C LEU A 266 -16.78 -9.58 5.94
N PRO A 267 -17.40 -8.48 6.45
CA PRO A 267 -18.69 -7.90 6.10
C PRO A 267 -18.64 -7.09 4.80
N GLY A 268 -19.78 -7.06 4.08
CA GLY A 268 -19.94 -6.20 2.92
C GLY A 268 -20.39 -6.88 1.62
N ALA A 269 -20.86 -8.13 1.65
CA ALA A 269 -21.20 -8.92 0.47
C ALA A 269 -22.13 -8.22 -0.55
N MET A 270 -23.04 -7.35 -0.12
CA MET A 270 -24.02 -6.66 -0.97
C MET A 270 -23.52 -5.32 -1.53
N PHE A 271 -22.21 -5.11 -1.63
CA PHE A 271 -21.63 -3.91 -2.21
C PHE A 271 -21.88 -3.84 -3.72
N LEU A 272 -22.21 -2.64 -4.21
CA LEU A 272 -22.34 -2.35 -5.63
C LEU A 272 -21.36 -1.24 -6.04
N LEU A 273 -20.68 -1.43 -7.15
CA LEU A 273 -19.89 -0.40 -7.81
C LEU A 273 -20.28 -0.30 -9.28
N GLY A 274 -20.48 0.93 -9.74
CA GLY A 274 -20.60 1.26 -11.15
C GLY A 274 -19.80 2.51 -11.49
N TYR A 275 -19.55 2.73 -12.77
CA TYR A 275 -18.93 3.94 -13.30
C TYR A 275 -19.78 4.54 -14.41
N PHE A 276 -19.86 5.87 -14.43
CA PHE A 276 -20.35 6.60 -15.58
C PHE A 276 -19.28 6.63 -16.69
N GLU A 277 -19.67 7.03 -17.88
CA GLU A 277 -18.77 7.07 -19.06
C GLU A 277 -17.54 7.95 -18.83
N ASP A 278 -17.64 9.01 -18.04
CA ASP A 278 -16.53 9.90 -17.67
C ASP A 278 -15.67 9.39 -16.50
N GLY A 279 -15.96 8.19 -16.00
CA GLY A 279 -15.23 7.56 -14.89
C GLY A 279 -15.73 7.94 -13.49
N THR A 280 -16.80 8.74 -13.34
CA THR A 280 -17.38 9.05 -12.03
C THR A 280 -17.93 7.79 -11.38
N PRO A 281 -17.48 7.38 -10.19
CA PRO A 281 -17.99 6.20 -9.50
C PRO A 281 -19.34 6.47 -8.84
N VAL A 282 -20.21 5.48 -8.90
CA VAL A 282 -21.44 5.38 -8.10
C VAL A 282 -21.42 4.07 -7.32
N MET A 283 -21.67 4.15 -6.03
CA MET A 283 -21.61 3.01 -5.12
C MET A 283 -22.90 2.81 -4.37
N GLY A 284 -23.34 1.55 -4.23
CA GLY A 284 -24.36 1.12 -3.30
C GLY A 284 -23.71 0.46 -2.09
N LEU A 285 -23.90 1.03 -0.91
CA LEU A 285 -23.23 0.60 0.31
C LEU A 285 -24.11 -0.39 1.11
N PRO A 286 -23.56 -1.57 1.47
CA PRO A 286 -24.30 -2.54 2.29
C PRO A 286 -24.53 -2.01 3.70
N GLY A 287 -25.65 -2.37 4.32
CA GLY A 287 -26.05 -1.90 5.65
C GLY A 287 -25.02 -2.12 6.76
N CYS A 288 -24.16 -3.14 6.62
CA CYS A 288 -23.10 -3.41 7.60
C CYS A 288 -22.04 -2.30 7.72
N VAL A 289 -21.92 -1.39 6.74
CA VAL A 289 -20.99 -0.24 6.83
C VAL A 289 -21.33 0.65 8.03
N MET A 290 -22.59 0.68 8.45
CA MET A 290 -23.04 1.46 9.58
C MET A 290 -22.46 1.01 10.94
N TYR A 291 -22.24 -0.29 11.13
CA TYR A 291 -21.83 -0.87 12.42
C TYR A 291 -20.52 -1.64 12.41
N ALA A 292 -20.06 -2.11 11.25
CA ALA A 292 -18.80 -2.80 11.14
C ALA A 292 -17.65 -1.79 10.96
N LYS A 293 -16.57 -1.94 11.74
CA LYS A 293 -15.42 -1.04 11.71
C LYS A 293 -14.72 -1.04 10.36
N SER A 294 -14.67 -2.20 9.69
CA SER A 294 -14.08 -2.36 8.36
C SER A 294 -14.93 -3.30 7.51
N THR A 295 -15.18 -2.92 6.27
CA THR A 295 -15.99 -3.62 5.28
C THR A 295 -15.32 -3.60 3.92
N ILE A 296 -15.96 -4.15 2.89
CA ILE A 296 -15.56 -3.99 1.50
C ILE A 296 -15.40 -2.51 1.10
N PHE A 297 -16.23 -1.62 1.64
CA PHE A 297 -16.13 -0.19 1.36
C PHE A 297 -14.78 0.39 1.80
N ASP A 298 -14.28 -0.02 2.97
CA ASP A 298 -12.98 0.42 3.49
C ASP A 298 -11.80 -0.12 2.66
N ILE A 299 -11.96 -1.26 2.00
CA ILE A 299 -10.95 -1.81 1.07
C ILE A 299 -10.95 -1.03 -0.24
N MET A 300 -12.12 -0.67 -0.78
CA MET A 300 -12.26 -0.07 -2.11
C MET A 300 -12.14 1.46 -2.11
N LEU A 301 -12.62 2.13 -1.06
CA LEU A 301 -12.63 3.59 -1.00
C LEU A 301 -11.24 4.23 -1.27
N PRO A 302 -10.12 3.79 -0.68
CA PRO A 302 -8.82 4.42 -0.95
C PRO A 302 -8.37 4.29 -2.41
N ARG A 303 -8.69 3.17 -3.09
CA ARG A 303 -8.41 2.98 -4.52
C ARG A 303 -9.22 3.94 -5.37
N ILE A 304 -10.53 4.00 -5.11
CA ILE A 304 -11.45 4.89 -5.82
C ILE A 304 -11.08 6.35 -5.57
N ALA A 305 -10.79 6.73 -4.31
CA ALA A 305 -10.38 8.08 -3.95
C ALA A 305 -9.10 8.55 -4.67
N ALA A 306 -8.16 7.64 -4.95
CA ALA A 306 -6.95 7.92 -5.71
C ALA A 306 -7.20 7.95 -7.24
N GLY A 307 -8.43 7.66 -7.69
CA GLY A 307 -8.78 7.59 -9.11
C GLY A 307 -8.20 6.35 -9.81
N ILE A 308 -7.96 5.27 -9.07
CA ILE A 308 -7.52 3.99 -9.63
C ILE A 308 -8.78 3.21 -10.07
N PRO A 309 -8.95 2.92 -11.37
CA PRO A 309 -10.09 2.13 -11.83
C PRO A 309 -10.14 0.76 -11.15
N VAL A 310 -11.31 0.36 -10.71
CA VAL A 310 -11.57 -0.95 -10.10
C VAL A 310 -12.37 -1.79 -11.09
N LYS A 311 -11.94 -3.03 -11.34
CA LYS A 311 -12.56 -3.98 -12.24
C LYS A 311 -13.20 -5.12 -11.47
N ALA A 312 -14.03 -5.93 -12.15
CA ALA A 312 -14.69 -7.08 -11.53
C ALA A 312 -13.68 -8.09 -10.94
N GLU A 313 -12.57 -8.33 -11.64
CA GLU A 313 -11.50 -9.23 -11.21
C GLU A 313 -10.89 -8.81 -9.88
N ASP A 314 -10.80 -7.49 -9.62
CA ASP A 314 -10.29 -6.94 -8.35
C ASP A 314 -11.15 -7.33 -7.14
N PHE A 315 -12.44 -7.61 -7.37
CA PHE A 315 -13.33 -8.14 -6.33
C PHE A 315 -13.18 -9.65 -6.17
N TYR A 316 -13.06 -10.40 -7.28
CA TYR A 316 -13.02 -11.87 -7.23
C TYR A 316 -11.83 -12.39 -6.44
N VAL A 317 -10.67 -11.76 -6.57
CA VAL A 317 -9.45 -12.16 -5.85
C VAL A 317 -9.58 -11.94 -4.32
N LEU A 318 -10.44 -11.03 -3.89
CA LEU A 318 -10.68 -10.77 -2.45
C LEU A 318 -11.33 -11.94 -1.72
N GLY A 319 -11.86 -12.95 -2.43
CA GLY A 319 -12.36 -14.18 -1.80
C GLY A 319 -11.31 -14.86 -0.93
N HIS A 320 -10.04 -14.75 -1.32
CA HIS A 320 -8.89 -15.11 -0.47
C HIS A 320 -8.46 -13.87 0.34
N GLY A 321 -8.73 -13.88 1.66
CA GLY A 321 -8.45 -12.76 2.57
C GLY A 321 -9.65 -11.82 2.82
N GLY A 322 -10.82 -12.05 2.21
CA GLY A 322 -12.02 -11.22 2.36
C GLY A 322 -12.86 -11.46 3.62
N LEU A 323 -12.40 -12.32 4.54
CA LEU A 323 -13.11 -12.57 5.79
C LEU A 323 -12.51 -11.76 6.94
N CYS A 324 -13.26 -10.77 7.45
CA CYS A 324 -12.89 -10.04 8.66
C CYS A 324 -13.16 -10.88 9.91
N LEU A 325 -12.19 -10.98 10.80
CA LEU A 325 -12.30 -11.78 12.02
C LEU A 325 -13.05 -11.08 13.17
N GLY A 326 -13.48 -9.84 13.00
CA GLY A 326 -14.22 -9.08 14.02
C GLY A 326 -13.44 -8.85 15.31
N CYS A 327 -12.15 -8.51 15.19
CA CYS A 327 -11.27 -8.31 16.34
C CYS A 327 -11.80 -7.25 17.31
N ALA A 328 -11.61 -7.43 18.61
CA ALA A 328 -12.04 -6.49 19.65
C ALA A 328 -11.49 -5.08 19.39
N GLU A 329 -10.22 -4.96 18.98
CA GLU A 329 -9.59 -3.75 18.47
C GLU A 329 -9.31 -3.91 16.97
N CYS A 330 -9.90 -3.04 16.14
CA CYS A 330 -9.69 -3.06 14.69
C CYS A 330 -8.29 -2.56 14.36
N ARG A 331 -7.53 -3.35 13.61
CA ARG A 331 -6.18 -3.02 13.13
C ARG A 331 -6.12 -2.76 11.62
N PHE A 332 -7.27 -2.70 10.95
CA PHE A 332 -7.29 -2.36 9.53
C PHE A 332 -6.68 -0.97 9.29
N PRO A 333 -5.81 -0.78 8.30
CA PRO A 333 -5.43 -1.70 7.23
C PRO A 333 -4.26 -2.65 7.56
N ASP A 334 -3.71 -2.67 8.77
CA ASP A 334 -2.54 -3.47 9.15
C ASP A 334 -2.92 -4.88 9.66
N CYS A 335 -3.83 -5.53 8.97
CA CYS A 335 -4.26 -6.92 9.22
C CYS A 335 -4.41 -7.68 7.89
N SER A 336 -4.80 -8.94 7.92
CA SER A 336 -4.97 -9.78 6.72
C SER A 336 -6.22 -9.46 5.90
N PHE A 337 -7.19 -8.72 6.45
CA PHE A 337 -8.44 -8.40 5.77
C PHE A 337 -8.22 -7.56 4.51
N GLY A 338 -8.68 -8.07 3.35
CA GLY A 338 -8.52 -7.43 2.06
C GLY A 338 -7.11 -7.48 1.48
N LYS A 339 -6.24 -8.36 2.00
CA LYS A 339 -4.89 -8.60 1.47
C LYS A 339 -4.91 -9.85 0.59
N VAL A 340 -4.45 -9.71 -0.67
CA VAL A 340 -4.35 -10.77 -1.69
C VAL A 340 -3.01 -10.72 -2.37
#